data_e5ea98176deb0aecc6e9a5e132851b8b
#
_entry.id   e5ea98176deb0aecc6e9a5e132851b8b
#
_cell.length_a   1.000
_cell.length_b   1.000
_cell.length_c   1.000
_cell.angle_alpha   90.00
_cell.angle_beta   90.00
_cell.angle_gamma   90.00
#
_symmetry.space_group_name_H-M   'P 1'
#
loop_
_entity.id
_entity.type
_entity.pdbx_description
1 polymer ?
#
loop_
_entity_poly.entity_id
_entity_poly.type
_entity_poly.pdbx_seq_one_letter_code
_entity_poly.pdbx_strand_id
1 'polypeptide(L)'
;MNIIQKINVCALLSLSVLSAKAQTTYMEMEQLTVNDQVTTVITASEPIRFVDISTDKVVGDQPINNIIRLKPKDNVYADGEVLAIVTIVTERYRTQYALLYTTRMQEAVTDKEIECSERNAYNNPAVSLSTADMTKYARQIWSSAAKYRNVATKMHRMVMRLNNIYSVGEYFFIDFSVENKTNIRFDIDEMRIKLSDKKQSKATNAQIVELTPDLVLDDAKTFKYGYRNVIVVKKMTFPNDKVLTIELSEKQISGRTISLSIDYEDVLSADSFNLILLEEE
;
A
#
# COMPACT_ATOMS: atom_id res chain seq x y z
N MET A 1 0.11 -15.16 -61.42
CA MET A 1 0.29 -14.45 -60.14
C MET A 1 1.41 -15.15 -59.38
N ASN A 2 2.57 -14.51 -59.29
CA ASN A 2 3.81 -15.09 -58.76
C ASN A 2 3.71 -15.34 -57.26
N ILE A 3 4.40 -16.40 -56.79
CA ILE A 3 4.45 -16.79 -55.36
C ILE A 3 4.76 -15.61 -54.44
N ILE A 4 5.62 -14.69 -54.87
CA ILE A 4 5.98 -13.46 -54.17
C ILE A 4 4.79 -12.53 -53.94
N GLN A 5 3.87 -12.42 -54.92
CA GLN A 5 2.64 -11.61 -54.76
C GLN A 5 1.64 -12.25 -53.76
N LYS A 6 1.58 -13.57 -53.66
CA LYS A 6 0.75 -14.25 -52.70
C LYS A 6 1.28 -14.09 -51.25
N ILE A 7 2.62 -14.09 -51.07
CA ILE A 7 3.26 -13.87 -49.77
C ILE A 7 3.03 -12.43 -49.28
N ASN A 8 3.13 -11.44 -50.19
CA ASN A 8 2.87 -10.03 -49.84
C ASN A 8 1.38 -9.76 -49.49
N VAL A 9 0.43 -10.44 -50.12
CA VAL A 9 -0.99 -10.30 -49.81
C VAL A 9 -1.32 -10.96 -48.44
N CYS A 10 -0.72 -12.12 -48.11
CA CYS A 10 -0.85 -12.74 -46.81
C CYS A 10 -0.18 -11.90 -45.68
N ALA A 11 0.98 -11.27 -45.96
CA ALA A 11 1.63 -10.41 -44.97
C ALA A 11 0.85 -9.11 -44.72
N LEU A 12 0.19 -8.54 -45.75
CA LEU A 12 -0.68 -7.36 -45.61
C LEU A 12 -2.00 -7.69 -44.87
N LEU A 13 -2.54 -8.90 -45.03
CA LEU A 13 -3.74 -9.34 -44.30
C LEU A 13 -3.45 -9.67 -42.84
N SER A 14 -2.22 -10.06 -42.49
CA SER A 14 -1.83 -10.32 -41.10
C SER A 14 -1.50 -9.08 -40.29
N LEU A 15 -1.22 -7.93 -40.94
CA LEU A 15 -0.94 -6.65 -40.27
C LEU A 15 -2.20 -5.83 -39.93
N SER A 16 -3.37 -6.21 -40.43
CA SER A 16 -4.62 -5.47 -40.21
C SER A 16 -5.43 -5.90 -38.97
N VAL A 17 -4.92 -6.82 -38.13
CA VAL A 17 -5.65 -7.36 -36.98
C VAL A 17 -5.16 -6.77 -35.64
N LEU A 18 -4.24 -5.81 -35.64
CA LEU A 18 -3.59 -5.29 -34.39
C LEU A 18 -4.07 -3.90 -33.96
N SER A 19 -5.32 -3.56 -34.18
CA SER A 19 -5.95 -2.41 -33.51
C SER A 19 -7.30 -2.78 -32.93
N ALA A 20 -7.33 -3.84 -32.10
CA ALA A 20 -8.41 -4.03 -31.15
C ALA A 20 -8.27 -2.93 -30.10
N LYS A 21 -8.95 -1.79 -30.28
CA LYS A 21 -9.18 -0.87 -29.21
C LYS A 21 -10.01 -1.66 -28.19
N ALA A 22 -9.43 -1.93 -27.03
CA ALA A 22 -10.17 -2.48 -25.91
C ALA A 22 -11.16 -1.42 -25.42
N GLN A 23 -12.32 -1.35 -26.08
CA GLN A 23 -13.43 -0.50 -25.68
C GLN A 23 -14.47 -1.41 -25.03
N THR A 24 -14.61 -1.31 -23.73
CA THR A 24 -15.61 -2.07 -22.98
C THR A 24 -16.93 -1.29 -23.02
N THR A 25 -17.98 -1.93 -23.49
CA THR A 25 -19.33 -1.38 -23.41
C THR A 25 -20.00 -1.85 -22.11
N TYR A 26 -21.01 -1.14 -21.64
CA TYR A 26 -21.79 -1.53 -20.45
C TYR A 26 -22.31 -2.99 -20.53
N MET A 27 -22.68 -3.47 -21.72
CA MET A 27 -23.17 -4.83 -21.95
C MET A 27 -22.10 -5.93 -21.71
N GLU A 28 -20.82 -5.57 -21.75
CA GLU A 28 -19.67 -6.48 -21.55
C GLU A 28 -19.13 -6.44 -20.12
N MET A 29 -19.67 -5.51 -19.29
CA MET A 29 -19.23 -5.42 -17.88
C MET A 29 -19.84 -6.55 -17.07
N GLU A 30 -19.10 -7.01 -16.08
CA GLU A 30 -19.63 -7.95 -15.09
C GLU A 30 -20.76 -7.26 -14.28
N GLN A 31 -21.86 -7.99 -14.10
CA GLN A 31 -23.05 -7.52 -13.44
C GLN A 31 -23.12 -8.08 -12.03
N LEU A 32 -23.31 -7.21 -11.05
CA LEU A 32 -23.54 -7.60 -9.66
C LEU A 32 -24.96 -7.23 -9.24
N THR A 33 -25.71 -8.21 -8.79
CA THR A 33 -27.06 -7.97 -8.24
C THR A 33 -26.96 -7.41 -6.82
N VAL A 34 -27.63 -6.31 -6.55
CA VAL A 34 -27.61 -5.62 -5.25
C VAL A 34 -29.03 -5.40 -4.72
N ASN A 35 -29.16 -5.37 -3.40
CA ASN A 35 -30.47 -5.18 -2.74
C ASN A 35 -30.32 -4.18 -1.57
N ASP A 36 -31.38 -3.42 -1.29
CA ASP A 36 -31.41 -2.41 -0.23
C ASP A 36 -31.34 -2.96 1.20
N GLN A 37 -31.59 -4.26 1.39
CA GLN A 37 -31.50 -4.92 2.70
C GLN A 37 -30.15 -5.58 2.96
N VAL A 38 -29.31 -5.73 1.92
CA VAL A 38 -28.02 -6.43 1.98
C VAL A 38 -26.89 -5.51 1.53
N THR A 39 -25.79 -5.55 2.21
CA THR A 39 -24.55 -4.85 1.81
C THR A 39 -23.72 -5.77 0.93
N THR A 40 -23.35 -5.30 -0.25
CA THR A 40 -22.37 -5.98 -1.12
C THR A 40 -20.97 -5.53 -0.74
N VAL A 41 -20.12 -6.48 -0.39
CA VAL A 41 -18.70 -6.28 -0.08
C VAL A 41 -17.86 -6.66 -1.28
N ILE A 42 -16.99 -5.76 -1.74
CA ILE A 42 -16.04 -6.06 -2.83
C ILE A 42 -14.63 -5.99 -2.27
N THR A 43 -13.88 -7.07 -2.44
CA THR A 43 -12.51 -7.21 -1.96
C THR A 43 -11.52 -7.20 -3.11
N ALA A 44 -10.54 -6.30 -3.05
CA ALA A 44 -9.43 -6.22 -3.98
C ALA A 44 -8.18 -6.95 -3.43
N SER A 45 -7.32 -7.43 -4.31
CA SER A 45 -6.04 -8.08 -3.94
C SER A 45 -4.95 -7.10 -3.51
N GLU A 46 -5.16 -5.80 -3.73
CA GLU A 46 -4.23 -4.72 -3.41
C GLU A 46 -4.99 -3.44 -3.00
N PRO A 47 -4.33 -2.43 -2.43
CA PRO A 47 -5.00 -1.21 -1.98
C PRO A 47 -5.80 -0.52 -3.09
N ILE A 48 -7.04 -0.20 -2.78
CA ILE A 48 -7.93 0.60 -3.61
C ILE A 48 -7.55 2.07 -3.40
N ARG A 49 -7.26 2.77 -4.49
CA ARG A 49 -6.83 4.18 -4.49
C ARG A 49 -7.94 5.15 -4.85
N PHE A 50 -8.91 4.66 -5.61
CA PHE A 50 -10.05 5.48 -6.04
C PHE A 50 -11.26 4.60 -6.31
N VAL A 51 -12.44 5.08 -5.96
CA VAL A 51 -13.74 4.47 -6.27
C VAL A 51 -14.65 5.56 -6.83
N ASP A 52 -15.24 5.28 -7.98
CA ASP A 52 -16.28 6.10 -8.59
C ASP A 52 -17.59 5.32 -8.64
N ILE A 53 -18.68 5.95 -8.22
CA ILE A 53 -20.05 5.43 -8.32
C ILE A 53 -20.81 6.39 -9.21
N SER A 54 -21.20 5.96 -10.41
CA SER A 54 -21.70 6.82 -11.47
C SER A 54 -23.03 7.53 -11.16
N THR A 55 -23.76 7.13 -10.12
CA THR A 55 -25.04 7.73 -9.72
C THR A 55 -25.13 7.81 -8.18
N ASP A 56 -26.09 8.59 -7.70
CA ASP A 56 -26.41 8.73 -6.27
C ASP A 56 -27.41 7.68 -5.75
N LYS A 57 -27.84 6.72 -6.60
CA LYS A 57 -28.74 5.63 -6.23
C LYS A 57 -28.07 4.59 -5.33
N VAL A 58 -26.74 4.53 -5.34
CA VAL A 58 -25.93 3.62 -4.55
C VAL A 58 -25.04 4.41 -3.62
N VAL A 59 -24.97 4.00 -2.37
CA VAL A 59 -24.03 4.52 -1.37
C VAL A 59 -22.97 3.50 -1.07
N GLY A 60 -21.77 3.97 -0.75
CA GLY A 60 -20.67 3.09 -0.40
C GLY A 60 -19.65 3.76 0.49
N ASP A 61 -18.83 2.94 1.14
CA ASP A 61 -17.69 3.36 1.93
C ASP A 61 -16.52 2.39 1.77
N GLN A 62 -15.33 2.83 2.18
CA GLN A 62 -14.11 2.04 2.18
C GLN A 62 -13.62 1.85 3.63
N PRO A 63 -14.04 0.79 4.33
CA PRO A 63 -13.69 0.58 5.74
C PRO A 63 -12.22 0.24 5.95
N ILE A 64 -11.58 -0.41 4.98
CA ILE A 64 -10.14 -0.71 4.95
C ILE A 64 -9.60 -0.55 3.52
N ASN A 65 -8.28 -0.49 3.38
CA ASN A 65 -7.62 -0.09 2.13
C ASN A 65 -7.97 -0.94 0.90
N ASN A 66 -8.37 -2.19 1.07
CA ASN A 66 -8.66 -3.11 -0.03
C ASN A 66 -10.11 -3.61 -0.06
N ILE A 67 -11.00 -3.05 0.73
CA ILE A 67 -12.43 -3.42 0.77
C ILE A 67 -13.29 -2.19 0.59
N ILE A 68 -14.30 -2.32 -0.28
CA ILE A 68 -15.40 -1.38 -0.37
C ILE A 68 -16.72 -2.08 -0.03
N ARG A 69 -17.66 -1.32 0.52
CA ARG A 69 -19.03 -1.77 0.77
C ARG A 69 -19.98 -0.90 -0.01
N LEU A 70 -20.96 -1.53 -0.66
CA LEU A 70 -21.94 -0.87 -1.52
C LEU A 70 -23.34 -1.30 -1.11
N LYS A 71 -24.29 -0.37 -1.19
CA LYS A 71 -25.70 -0.63 -0.91
C LYS A 71 -26.60 0.33 -1.70
N PRO A 72 -27.71 -0.15 -2.31
CA PRO A 72 -28.73 0.75 -2.83
C PRO A 72 -29.26 1.68 -1.74
N LYS A 73 -29.53 2.91 -2.10
CA LYS A 73 -29.99 3.95 -1.17
C LYS A 73 -31.45 3.77 -0.79
N ASP A 74 -32.27 3.35 -1.74
CA ASP A 74 -33.71 3.17 -1.62
C ASP A 74 -34.16 1.80 -2.16
N ASN A 75 -35.43 1.45 -1.96
CA ASN A 75 -36.07 0.21 -2.45
C ASN A 75 -37.13 0.45 -3.54
N VAL A 76 -37.06 1.59 -4.19
CA VAL A 76 -38.06 2.02 -5.21
C VAL A 76 -37.71 1.58 -6.62
N TYR A 77 -36.64 0.85 -6.81
CA TYR A 77 -36.13 0.48 -8.13
C TYR A 77 -36.78 -0.79 -8.67
N ALA A 78 -36.87 -0.90 -10.00
CA ALA A 78 -37.40 -2.07 -10.68
C ALA A 78 -36.35 -3.24 -10.63
N ASP A 79 -36.87 -4.47 -10.59
CA ASP A 79 -36.01 -5.66 -10.69
C ASP A 79 -35.23 -5.68 -12.01
N GLY A 80 -33.93 -5.84 -11.96
CA GLY A 80 -33.03 -5.75 -13.12
C GLY A 80 -32.66 -4.32 -13.54
N GLU A 81 -33.10 -3.27 -12.83
CA GLU A 81 -32.70 -1.90 -13.13
C GLU A 81 -31.22 -1.69 -12.82
N VAL A 82 -30.48 -1.09 -13.75
CA VAL A 82 -29.09 -0.68 -13.54
C VAL A 82 -29.05 0.57 -12.67
N LEU A 83 -28.54 0.44 -11.46
CA LEU A 83 -28.48 1.56 -10.51
C LEU A 83 -27.24 2.43 -10.74
N ALA A 84 -26.09 1.80 -10.95
CA ALA A 84 -24.80 2.49 -11.10
C ALA A 84 -23.79 1.60 -11.83
N ILE A 85 -22.79 2.24 -12.40
CA ILE A 85 -21.52 1.62 -12.75
C ILE A 85 -20.54 2.01 -11.65
N VAL A 86 -19.88 1.02 -11.06
CA VAL A 86 -18.83 1.24 -10.08
C VAL A 86 -17.48 0.99 -10.74
N THR A 87 -16.59 1.99 -10.68
CA THR A 87 -15.22 1.89 -11.13
C THR A 87 -14.30 1.83 -9.92
N ILE A 88 -13.52 0.77 -9.82
CA ILE A 88 -12.53 0.55 -8.76
C ILE A 88 -11.15 0.66 -9.39
N VAL A 89 -10.34 1.59 -8.89
CA VAL A 89 -8.95 1.79 -9.31
C VAL A 89 -8.04 1.45 -8.14
N THR A 90 -7.17 0.50 -8.36
CA THR A 90 -6.17 0.06 -7.40
C THR A 90 -4.79 0.67 -7.74
N GLU A 91 -3.71 0.07 -7.27
CA GLU A 91 -2.35 0.51 -7.60
C GLU A 91 -1.94 0.13 -9.02
N ARG A 92 -2.33 -1.06 -9.50
CA ARG A 92 -1.84 -1.65 -10.76
C ARG A 92 -2.93 -2.07 -11.73
N TYR A 93 -4.20 -2.04 -11.33
CA TYR A 93 -5.32 -2.38 -12.20
C TYR A 93 -6.56 -1.53 -11.91
N ARG A 94 -7.51 -1.58 -12.82
CA ARG A 94 -8.85 -1.09 -12.65
C ARG A 94 -9.85 -2.16 -13.03
N THR A 95 -11.02 -2.11 -12.39
CA THR A 95 -12.16 -2.96 -12.75
C THR A 95 -13.45 -2.14 -12.70
N GLN A 96 -14.47 -2.61 -13.39
CA GLN A 96 -15.78 -1.98 -13.44
C GLN A 96 -16.88 -3.01 -13.31
N TYR A 97 -17.91 -2.68 -12.54
CA TYR A 97 -19.10 -3.51 -12.34
C TYR A 97 -20.36 -2.70 -12.61
N ALA A 98 -21.32 -3.31 -13.30
CA ALA A 98 -22.67 -2.78 -13.39
C ALA A 98 -23.51 -3.32 -12.22
N LEU A 99 -24.07 -2.43 -11.39
CA LEU A 99 -24.92 -2.81 -10.26
C LEU A 99 -26.36 -2.87 -10.69
N LEU A 100 -26.97 -4.06 -10.64
CA LEU A 100 -28.36 -4.31 -10.97
C LEU A 100 -29.18 -4.50 -9.70
N TYR A 101 -30.29 -3.81 -9.59
CA TYR A 101 -31.21 -3.99 -8.47
C TYR A 101 -31.94 -5.32 -8.56
N THR A 102 -32.07 -6.03 -7.44
CA THR A 102 -32.95 -7.19 -7.31
C THR A 102 -33.88 -7.01 -6.12
N THR A 103 -35.17 -7.30 -6.34
CA THR A 103 -36.18 -7.30 -5.28
C THR A 103 -36.06 -8.55 -4.39
N ARG A 104 -35.31 -9.57 -4.84
CA ARG A 104 -35.10 -10.84 -4.16
C ARG A 104 -33.77 -10.83 -3.40
N MET A 105 -33.82 -10.61 -2.08
CA MET A 105 -32.66 -10.50 -1.22
C MET A 105 -31.67 -11.70 -1.37
N GLN A 106 -32.18 -12.92 -1.58
CA GLN A 106 -31.36 -14.11 -1.75
C GLN A 106 -30.56 -14.16 -3.07
N GLU A 107 -30.86 -13.30 -4.02
CA GLU A 107 -30.11 -13.17 -5.28
C GLU A 107 -29.06 -12.06 -5.23
N ALA A 108 -29.06 -11.27 -4.16
CA ALA A 108 -28.08 -10.19 -3.98
C ALA A 108 -26.71 -10.79 -3.67
N VAL A 109 -25.71 -10.27 -4.36
CA VAL A 109 -24.29 -10.58 -4.09
C VAL A 109 -23.90 -9.94 -2.78
N THR A 110 -23.46 -10.75 -1.80
CA THR A 110 -23.01 -10.28 -0.48
C THR A 110 -21.51 -10.10 -0.40
N ASP A 111 -20.77 -10.91 -1.16
CA ASP A 111 -19.31 -10.90 -1.16
C ASP A 111 -18.78 -11.16 -2.57
N LYS A 112 -17.89 -10.33 -3.03
CA LYS A 112 -17.26 -10.39 -4.35
C LYS A 112 -15.76 -10.15 -4.22
N GLU A 113 -14.96 -11.15 -4.54
CA GLU A 113 -13.52 -10.98 -4.72
C GLU A 113 -13.22 -10.62 -6.19
N ILE A 114 -12.38 -9.62 -6.44
CA ILE A 114 -11.98 -9.22 -7.80
C ILE A 114 -11.05 -10.26 -8.39
N GLU A 115 -11.54 -11.05 -9.35
CA GLU A 115 -10.75 -12.07 -10.03
C GLU A 115 -9.71 -11.50 -10.98
N CYS A 116 -8.67 -12.29 -11.30
CA CYS A 116 -7.60 -11.84 -12.20
C CYS A 116 -8.13 -11.51 -13.62
N SER A 117 -9.15 -12.23 -14.07
CA SER A 117 -9.83 -12.03 -15.37
C SER A 117 -10.54 -10.68 -15.49
N GLU A 118 -10.96 -10.11 -14.38
CA GLU A 118 -11.69 -8.83 -14.29
C GLU A 118 -10.77 -7.61 -14.20
N ARG A 119 -9.47 -7.83 -14.05
CA ARG A 119 -8.45 -6.80 -13.84
C ARG A 119 -7.94 -6.28 -15.17
N ASN A 120 -8.23 -5.03 -15.46
CA ASN A 120 -7.62 -4.31 -16.57
C ASN A 120 -6.35 -3.63 -16.07
N ALA A 121 -5.19 -4.02 -16.60
CA ALA A 121 -3.91 -3.40 -16.23
C ALA A 121 -3.98 -1.88 -16.34
N TYR A 122 -3.59 -1.18 -15.29
CA TYR A 122 -3.59 0.27 -15.21
C TYR A 122 -2.37 0.75 -14.45
N ASN A 123 -1.49 1.45 -15.14
CA ASN A 123 -0.34 2.09 -14.50
C ASN A 123 -0.80 3.40 -13.86
N ASN A 124 -1.07 3.37 -12.55
CA ASN A 124 -1.55 4.53 -11.82
C ASN A 124 -0.42 5.56 -11.63
N PRO A 125 -0.49 6.74 -12.28
CA PRO A 125 0.58 7.74 -12.19
C PRO A 125 0.75 8.36 -10.79
N ALA A 126 -0.23 8.19 -9.92
CA ALA A 126 -0.15 8.64 -8.52
C ALA A 126 0.63 7.66 -7.62
N VAL A 127 1.00 6.47 -8.13
CA VAL A 127 1.70 5.42 -7.39
C VAL A 127 3.07 5.22 -8.02
N SER A 128 4.11 5.76 -7.42
CA SER A 128 5.49 5.61 -7.89
C SER A 128 6.09 4.24 -7.57
N LEU A 129 5.60 3.58 -6.51
CA LEU A 129 5.98 2.23 -6.10
C LEU A 129 4.76 1.55 -5.46
N SER A 130 4.38 0.37 -5.95
CA SER A 130 3.23 -0.35 -5.42
C SER A 130 3.52 -0.92 -4.03
N THR A 131 2.48 -1.13 -3.21
CA THR A 131 2.60 -1.77 -1.89
C THR A 131 3.22 -3.18 -1.99
N ALA A 132 2.93 -3.92 -3.07
CA ALA A 132 3.53 -5.24 -3.34
C ALA A 132 5.04 -5.13 -3.58
N ASP A 133 5.48 -4.16 -4.38
CA ASP A 133 6.90 -3.93 -4.66
C ASP A 133 7.62 -3.43 -3.39
N MET A 134 7.00 -2.50 -2.65
CA MET A 134 7.53 -2.08 -1.33
C MET A 134 7.74 -3.28 -0.41
N THR A 135 6.79 -4.19 -0.35
CA THR A 135 6.89 -5.40 0.48
C THR A 135 8.01 -6.33 -0.01
N LYS A 136 8.16 -6.49 -1.34
CA LYS A 136 9.25 -7.29 -1.94
C LYS A 136 10.60 -6.72 -1.55
N TYR A 137 10.83 -5.42 -1.75
CA TYR A 137 12.08 -4.75 -1.37
C TYR A 137 12.34 -4.80 0.14
N ALA A 138 11.32 -4.53 0.95
CA ALA A 138 11.45 -4.57 2.40
C ALA A 138 11.88 -5.95 2.91
N ARG A 139 11.37 -7.05 2.34
CA ARG A 139 11.78 -8.42 2.66
C ARG A 139 13.23 -8.71 2.27
N GLN A 140 13.69 -8.22 1.11
CA GLN A 140 15.08 -8.37 0.70
C GLN A 140 16.03 -7.62 1.64
N ILE A 141 15.67 -6.38 2.02
CA ILE A 141 16.43 -5.59 2.99
C ILE A 141 16.47 -6.29 4.35
N TRP A 142 15.32 -6.78 4.80
CA TRP A 142 15.23 -7.53 6.06
C TRP A 142 16.14 -8.77 6.08
N SER A 143 16.34 -9.41 4.93
CA SER A 143 17.25 -10.56 4.79
C SER A 143 18.71 -10.17 4.64
N SER A 144 19.02 -8.89 4.40
CA SER A 144 20.40 -8.42 4.20
C SER A 144 21.16 -8.25 5.51
N ALA A 145 22.51 -8.25 5.41
CA ALA A 145 23.37 -7.96 6.55
C ALA A 145 23.29 -6.48 6.95
N ALA A 146 23.40 -6.20 8.24
CA ALA A 146 23.43 -4.83 8.75
C ALA A 146 24.71 -4.09 8.33
N LYS A 147 24.55 -2.92 7.71
CA LYS A 147 25.64 -2.01 7.31
C LYS A 147 25.98 -1.02 8.41
N TYR A 148 24.94 -0.44 9.05
CA TYR A 148 25.12 0.54 10.12
C TYR A 148 25.44 -0.19 11.43
N ARG A 149 26.56 0.19 12.08
CA ARG A 149 27.01 -0.44 13.33
C ARG A 149 27.01 0.51 14.52
N ASN A 150 27.05 1.81 14.26
CA ASN A 150 27.26 2.83 15.28
C ASN A 150 25.98 3.61 15.65
N VAL A 151 24.91 3.45 14.88
CA VAL A 151 23.63 4.13 15.14
C VAL A 151 22.76 3.25 16.03
N ALA A 152 22.82 3.49 17.33
CA ALA A 152 22.10 2.70 18.32
C ALA A 152 21.78 3.50 19.58
N THR A 153 20.66 3.16 20.20
CA THR A 153 20.25 3.71 21.51
C THR A 153 20.09 2.57 22.51
N LYS A 154 20.47 2.83 23.76
CA LYS A 154 20.28 1.91 24.89
C LYS A 154 19.39 2.57 25.95
N MET A 155 18.27 1.98 26.27
CA MET A 155 17.34 2.46 27.28
C MET A 155 16.58 1.28 27.90
N HIS A 156 16.28 1.32 29.18
CA HIS A 156 15.51 0.29 29.89
C HIS A 156 16.03 -1.15 29.70
N ARG A 157 17.36 -1.34 29.60
CA ARG A 157 17.99 -2.63 29.24
C ARG A 157 17.55 -3.18 27.88
N MET A 158 17.10 -2.30 26.99
CA MET A 158 16.82 -2.57 25.59
C MET A 158 17.86 -1.87 24.72
N VAL A 159 18.10 -2.39 23.53
CA VAL A 159 19.01 -1.79 22.55
C VAL A 159 18.28 -1.71 21.22
N MET A 160 18.11 -0.51 20.70
CA MET A 160 17.54 -0.28 19.37
C MET A 160 18.66 0.15 18.43
N ARG A 161 18.73 -0.44 17.23
CA ARG A 161 19.80 -0.21 16.25
C ARG A 161 19.22 0.04 14.87
N LEU A 162 19.87 0.94 14.14
CA LEU A 162 19.73 1.05 12.70
C LEU A 162 20.55 -0.09 12.06
N ASN A 163 19.94 -0.87 11.18
CA ASN A 163 20.61 -1.91 10.42
C ASN A 163 20.99 -1.42 9.03
N ASN A 164 20.00 -0.90 8.28
CA ASN A 164 20.18 -0.45 6.91
C ASN A 164 19.25 0.73 6.57
N ILE A 165 19.67 1.55 5.61
CA ILE A 165 18.81 2.51 4.91
C ILE A 165 19.01 2.29 3.42
N TYR A 166 17.91 2.12 2.68
CA TYR A 166 17.92 2.04 1.23
C TYR A 166 17.04 3.11 0.62
N SER A 167 17.47 3.64 -0.50
CA SER A 167 16.73 4.62 -1.31
C SER A 167 16.23 3.94 -2.58
N VAL A 168 14.91 3.82 -2.73
CA VAL A 168 14.26 3.20 -3.90
C VAL A 168 13.16 4.12 -4.41
N GLY A 169 13.25 4.57 -5.67
CA GLY A 169 12.29 5.53 -6.21
C GLY A 169 12.16 6.75 -5.30
N GLU A 170 10.95 7.09 -4.91
CA GLU A 170 10.61 8.21 -4.03
C GLU A 170 10.53 7.82 -2.54
N TYR A 171 11.17 6.70 -2.13
CA TYR A 171 11.04 6.16 -0.77
C TYR A 171 12.38 5.86 -0.12
N PHE A 172 12.41 6.00 1.20
CA PHE A 172 13.42 5.42 2.08
C PHE A 172 12.87 4.17 2.76
N PHE A 173 13.66 3.11 2.72
CA PHE A 173 13.44 1.87 3.46
C PHE A 173 14.41 1.85 4.65
N ILE A 174 13.88 1.90 5.84
CA ILE A 174 14.67 1.97 7.08
C ILE A 174 14.50 0.67 7.85
N ASP A 175 15.58 -0.09 7.91
CA ASP A 175 15.67 -1.36 8.63
C ASP A 175 16.26 -1.13 10.01
N PHE A 176 15.51 -1.47 11.03
CA PHE A 176 15.95 -1.35 12.42
C PHE A 176 15.65 -2.61 13.23
N SER A 177 16.37 -2.79 14.31
CA SER A 177 16.18 -3.91 15.24
C SER A 177 16.17 -3.45 16.69
N VAL A 178 15.41 -4.16 17.51
CA VAL A 178 15.34 -3.97 18.96
C VAL A 178 15.70 -5.28 19.66
N GLU A 179 16.67 -5.24 20.56
CA GLU A 179 17.02 -6.34 21.46
C GLU A 179 16.49 -6.03 22.87
N ASN A 180 15.66 -6.88 23.41
CA ASN A 180 15.14 -6.76 24.76
C ASN A 180 15.92 -7.71 25.71
N LYS A 181 16.77 -7.15 26.58
CA LYS A 181 17.58 -7.87 27.57
C LYS A 181 16.88 -8.05 28.92
N THR A 182 15.58 -7.76 28.96
CA THR A 182 14.78 -7.95 30.16
C THR A 182 14.00 -9.27 30.08
N ASN A 183 13.53 -9.77 31.22
CA ASN A 183 12.65 -10.93 31.25
C ASN A 183 11.19 -10.58 30.94
N ILE A 184 10.88 -9.28 30.86
CA ILE A 184 9.53 -8.76 30.61
C ILE A 184 9.34 -8.58 29.12
N ARG A 185 8.26 -9.14 28.59
CA ARG A 185 7.83 -8.92 27.21
C ARG A 185 7.58 -7.42 26.97
N PHE A 186 7.78 -6.97 25.76
CA PHE A 186 7.43 -5.61 25.32
C PHE A 186 6.19 -5.69 24.44
N ASP A 187 5.09 -5.12 24.91
CA ASP A 187 3.85 -5.03 24.16
C ASP A 187 3.79 -3.66 23.48
N ILE A 188 3.93 -3.64 22.16
CA ILE A 188 3.98 -2.41 21.38
C ILE A 188 2.60 -1.73 21.42
N ASP A 189 2.55 -0.51 21.93
CA ASP A 189 1.39 0.36 21.83
C ASP A 189 1.41 1.10 20.50
N GLU A 190 2.50 1.81 20.25
CA GLU A 190 2.63 2.66 19.07
C GLU A 190 4.08 2.72 18.59
N MET A 191 4.22 2.81 17.26
CA MET A 191 5.46 3.16 16.58
C MET A 191 5.27 4.52 15.92
N ARG A 192 6.07 5.50 16.36
CA ARG A 192 6.04 6.86 15.82
C ARG A 192 7.32 7.18 15.08
N ILE A 193 7.19 7.84 13.96
CA ILE A 193 8.32 8.35 13.17
C ILE A 193 8.21 9.86 13.20
N LYS A 194 9.23 10.53 13.71
CA LYS A 194 9.22 11.97 13.95
C LYS A 194 10.44 12.65 13.34
N LEU A 195 10.24 13.78 12.72
CA LEU A 195 11.31 14.70 12.38
C LEU A 195 11.26 15.88 13.37
N SER A 196 12.33 16.10 14.12
CA SER A 196 12.41 17.13 15.15
C SER A 196 13.77 17.81 15.19
N ASP A 197 13.86 18.95 15.86
CA ASP A 197 15.13 19.64 16.08
C ASP A 197 16.05 18.85 17.02
N LYS A 198 17.35 18.74 16.69
CA LYS A 198 18.37 18.05 17.53
C LYS A 198 18.53 18.73 18.89
N LYS A 199 18.44 20.06 18.94
CA LYS A 199 18.58 20.85 20.16
C LYS A 199 17.25 21.51 20.50
N GLN A 200 16.61 21.03 21.54
CA GLN A 200 15.47 21.73 22.13
C GLN A 200 15.99 22.77 23.10
N SER A 201 16.01 24.04 22.72
CA SER A 201 16.23 25.11 23.68
C SER A 201 14.95 25.32 24.48
N LYS A 202 15.08 25.59 25.79
CA LYS A 202 13.93 25.80 26.70
C LYS A 202 13.00 26.97 26.32
N ALA A 203 13.40 27.79 25.35
CA ALA A 203 12.70 28.98 24.92
C ALA A 203 12.11 28.93 23.51
N THR A 204 12.22 27.79 22.79
CA THR A 204 11.77 27.71 21.40
C THR A 204 10.71 26.64 21.27
N ASN A 205 9.60 26.90 20.57
CA ASN A 205 8.64 25.91 20.17
C ASN A 205 9.33 24.92 19.24
N ALA A 206 9.63 23.72 19.73
CA ALA A 206 10.20 22.65 18.92
C ALA A 206 9.15 22.22 17.88
N GLN A 207 9.48 22.37 16.61
CA GLN A 207 8.63 21.88 15.54
C GLN A 207 8.85 20.37 15.39
N ILE A 208 7.85 19.58 15.74
CA ILE A 208 7.82 18.13 15.52
C ILE A 208 6.88 17.85 14.35
N VAL A 209 7.40 17.19 13.32
CA VAL A 209 6.62 16.69 12.20
C VAL A 209 6.52 15.17 12.35
N GLU A 210 5.33 14.65 12.52
CA GLU A 210 5.08 13.22 12.54
C GLU A 210 4.91 12.70 11.13
N LEU A 211 5.55 11.58 10.83
CA LEU A 211 5.55 10.94 9.52
C LEU A 211 4.77 9.63 9.59
N THR A 212 3.83 9.48 8.67
CA THR A 212 3.11 8.21 8.51
C THR A 212 3.89 7.33 7.55
N PRO A 213 4.30 6.11 7.93
CA PRO A 213 4.91 5.17 7.00
C PRO A 213 3.90 4.68 5.96
N ASP A 214 4.36 4.57 4.71
CA ASP A 214 3.58 3.97 3.61
C ASP A 214 3.53 2.44 3.74
N LEU A 215 4.54 1.83 4.37
CA LEU A 215 4.60 0.40 4.70
C LEU A 215 5.33 0.17 6.03
N VAL A 216 4.80 -0.76 6.82
CA VAL A 216 5.45 -1.40 7.96
C VAL A 216 5.47 -2.90 7.67
N LEU A 217 6.67 -3.50 7.53
CA LEU A 217 6.79 -4.88 7.05
C LEU A 217 6.27 -5.90 8.07
N ASP A 218 6.58 -5.70 9.36
CA ASP A 218 6.16 -6.57 10.45
C ASP A 218 5.24 -5.82 11.41
N ASP A 219 3.99 -6.24 11.46
CA ASP A 219 2.93 -5.67 12.32
C ASP A 219 2.82 -6.40 13.68
N ALA A 220 3.89 -7.08 14.12
CA ALA A 220 3.91 -7.74 15.42
C ALA A 220 3.61 -6.74 16.54
N LYS A 221 2.65 -7.07 17.39
CA LYS A 221 2.23 -6.22 18.52
C LYS A 221 3.00 -6.50 19.80
N THR A 222 3.85 -7.53 19.83
CA THR A 222 4.57 -7.93 21.03
C THR A 222 5.84 -8.72 20.70
N PHE A 223 6.89 -8.54 21.51
CA PHE A 223 8.10 -9.35 21.43
C PHE A 223 8.74 -9.55 22.81
N LYS A 224 9.46 -10.67 22.98
CA LYS A 224 10.15 -10.97 24.24
C LYS A 224 11.66 -10.68 24.18
N TYR A 225 12.34 -11.14 23.14
CA TYR A 225 13.80 -11.05 23.04
C TYR A 225 14.28 -10.08 21.97
N GLY A 226 13.66 -10.13 20.81
CA GLY A 226 14.07 -9.31 19.68
C GLY A 226 12.89 -8.99 18.76
N TYR A 227 13.02 -7.86 18.07
CA TYR A 227 12.11 -7.37 17.06
C TYR A 227 12.95 -6.71 15.97
N ARG A 228 12.65 -6.99 14.72
CA ARG A 228 13.25 -6.34 13.56
C ARG A 228 12.17 -5.94 12.59
N ASN A 229 12.26 -4.75 12.04
CA ASN A 229 11.28 -4.26 11.09
C ASN A 229 11.95 -3.42 10.00
N VAL A 230 11.27 -3.35 8.85
CA VAL A 230 11.57 -2.41 7.78
C VAL A 230 10.36 -1.52 7.60
N ILE A 231 10.56 -0.22 7.76
CA ILE A 231 9.54 0.80 7.51
C ILE A 231 9.86 1.54 6.21
N VAL A 232 8.82 1.92 5.48
CA VAL A 232 8.95 2.68 4.24
C VAL A 232 8.32 4.04 4.43
N VAL A 233 9.09 5.09 4.17
CA VAL A 233 8.64 6.48 4.25
C VAL A 233 9.02 7.22 2.98
N LYS A 234 8.24 8.24 2.61
CA LYS A 234 8.60 9.09 1.48
C LYS A 234 9.94 9.77 1.70
N LYS A 235 10.72 9.91 0.64
CA LYS A 235 11.97 10.65 0.67
C LYS A 235 11.74 12.07 1.14
N MET A 236 12.61 12.51 2.01
CA MET A 236 12.64 13.87 2.50
C MET A 236 14.07 14.34 2.66
N THR A 237 14.28 15.61 2.46
CA THR A 237 15.52 16.30 2.80
C THR A 237 15.26 17.15 4.02
N PHE A 238 16.19 17.15 4.96
CA PHE A 238 16.10 17.97 6.15
C PHE A 238 17.48 18.51 6.54
N PRO A 239 17.55 19.69 7.16
CA PRO A 239 18.84 20.29 7.54
C PRO A 239 19.49 19.53 8.68
N ASN A 240 20.80 19.68 8.84
CA ASN A 240 21.61 18.97 9.83
C ASN A 240 21.26 19.26 11.29
N ASP A 241 20.48 20.30 11.57
CA ASP A 241 19.95 20.62 12.88
C ASP A 241 18.70 19.83 13.26
N LYS A 242 18.15 19.05 12.31
CA LYS A 242 17.05 18.12 12.52
C LYS A 242 17.52 16.67 12.60
N VAL A 243 16.70 15.84 13.20
CA VAL A 243 16.93 14.40 13.38
C VAL A 243 15.65 13.63 13.10
N LEU A 244 15.78 12.52 12.39
CA LEU A 244 14.71 11.55 12.21
C LEU A 244 14.73 10.58 13.38
N THR A 245 13.61 10.41 14.07
CA THR A 245 13.49 9.55 15.23
C THR A 245 12.43 8.49 15.02
N ILE A 246 12.78 7.22 15.27
CA ILE A 246 11.83 6.12 15.36
C ILE A 246 11.64 5.80 16.83
N GLU A 247 10.42 5.91 17.33
CA GLU A 247 10.06 5.70 18.72
C GLU A 247 9.08 4.53 18.85
N LEU A 248 9.34 3.62 19.77
CA LEU A 248 8.44 2.56 20.19
C LEU A 248 8.01 2.78 21.63
N SER A 249 6.71 2.84 21.87
CA SER A 249 6.11 2.93 23.20
C SER A 249 5.45 1.61 23.61
N GLU A 250 5.49 1.31 24.90
CA GLU A 250 4.88 0.11 25.47
C GLU A 250 3.46 0.39 25.96
N LYS A 251 2.56 -0.55 25.77
CA LYS A 251 1.14 -0.49 26.12
C LYS A 251 0.91 -0.64 27.62
N GLN A 252 1.28 0.37 28.43
CA GLN A 252 1.09 0.38 29.89
C GLN A 252 1.02 1.82 30.43
N ILE A 253 0.46 2.02 31.62
CA ILE A 253 0.28 3.35 32.24
C ILE A 253 1.60 4.13 32.44
N SER A 254 2.73 3.45 32.54
CA SER A 254 4.07 4.03 32.59
C SER A 254 5.00 3.18 31.76
N GLY A 255 4.56 2.87 30.53
CA GLY A 255 5.26 1.98 29.63
C GLY A 255 6.66 2.46 29.27
N ARG A 256 7.53 1.50 28.99
CA ARG A 256 8.87 1.80 28.49
C ARG A 256 8.76 2.42 27.11
N THR A 257 9.59 3.42 26.87
CA THR A 257 9.74 4.00 25.53
C THR A 257 11.19 3.87 25.12
N ILE A 258 11.44 3.48 23.89
CA ILE A 258 12.76 3.48 23.29
C ILE A 258 12.72 4.21 21.95
N SER A 259 13.72 5.06 21.70
CA SER A 259 13.78 5.87 20.48
C SER A 259 15.16 5.78 19.86
N LEU A 260 15.20 5.63 18.55
CA LEU A 260 16.41 5.62 17.71
C LEU A 260 16.46 6.93 16.93
N SER A 261 17.53 7.67 17.10
CA SER A 261 17.80 8.89 16.35
C SER A 261 18.71 8.59 15.16
N ILE A 262 18.33 9.07 13.99
CA ILE A 262 19.01 8.89 12.71
C ILE A 262 19.36 10.28 12.19
N ASP A 263 20.62 10.57 12.03
CA ASP A 263 21.10 11.84 11.52
C ASP A 263 20.95 11.93 9.99
N TYR A 264 20.95 13.14 9.46
CA TYR A 264 20.84 13.33 8.01
C TYR A 264 22.03 12.74 7.25
N GLU A 265 23.21 12.74 7.84
CA GLU A 265 24.42 12.08 7.27
C GLU A 265 24.24 10.59 7.13
N ASP A 266 23.54 9.92 8.07
CA ASP A 266 23.19 8.51 7.96
C ASP A 266 22.24 8.29 6.78
N VAL A 267 21.24 9.17 6.60
CA VAL A 267 20.30 9.10 5.48
C VAL A 267 21.00 9.34 4.14
N LEU A 268 21.95 10.28 4.09
CA LEU A 268 22.75 10.53 2.87
C LEU A 268 23.68 9.35 2.51
N SER A 269 23.97 8.49 3.48
CA SER A 269 24.76 7.27 3.27
C SER A 269 23.90 6.06 2.89
N ALA A 270 22.62 6.26 2.58
CA ALA A 270 21.69 5.21 2.18
C ALA A 270 22.18 4.50 0.92
N ASP A 271 22.03 3.17 0.92
CA ASP A 271 22.28 2.36 -0.28
C ASP A 271 21.16 2.54 -1.32
N SER A 272 21.45 2.24 -2.57
CA SER A 272 20.46 2.18 -3.63
C SER A 272 20.32 0.74 -4.13
N PHE A 273 19.10 0.30 -4.41
CA PHE A 273 18.87 -0.91 -5.18
C PHE A 273 19.12 -0.65 -6.65
N ASN A 274 19.83 -1.56 -7.29
CA ASN A 274 19.88 -1.60 -8.74
C ASN A 274 18.59 -2.27 -9.22
N LEU A 275 17.60 -1.48 -9.63
CA LEU A 275 16.26 -1.93 -10.06
C LEU A 275 16.31 -2.95 -11.21
N ILE A 276 17.41 -2.95 -12.00
CA ILE A 276 17.60 -3.81 -13.16
C ILE A 276 17.74 -5.31 -12.80
N LEU A 277 18.12 -5.64 -11.56
CA LEU A 277 18.33 -7.04 -11.14
C LEU A 277 17.04 -7.73 -10.64
N LEU A 278 15.89 -7.08 -10.66
CA LEU A 278 14.65 -7.58 -10.09
C LEU A 278 13.56 -7.89 -11.13
N GLU A 279 13.82 -7.63 -12.42
CA GLU A 279 12.91 -7.96 -13.53
C GLU A 279 13.11 -9.39 -14.10
N GLU A 280 14.08 -10.17 -13.56
CA GLU A 280 14.46 -11.50 -14.08
C GLU A 280 14.09 -12.65 -13.12
N GLU A 281 12.94 -12.63 -12.43
CA GLU A 281 12.40 -13.83 -11.79
C GLU A 281 10.90 -14.00 -12.06
#